data_25d5441020ab2b43684b1289657003aa
#
_entry.id   25d5441020ab2b43684b1289657003aa
#
_cell.length_a   1.000
_cell.length_b   1.000
_cell.length_c   1.000
_cell.angle_alpha   90.00
_cell.angle_beta   90.00
_cell.angle_gamma   90.00
#
_symmetry.space_group_name_H-M   'P 1'
#
loop_
_entity.id
_entity.type
_entity.pdbx_description
1 polymer ?
#
loop_
_entity_poly.entity_id
_entity_poly.type
_entity_poly.pdbx_seq_one_letter_code
_entity_poly.pdbx_strand_id
1 'polypeptide(L)'
;MTCLSAARSGHLEVLKWARQHDCPWSSSTCAFAAAGGHLEVLKWAREHHGPWDSATCFFAAAGGHLDVLRWAREHGCDWDELTCAYAAGGGHLEVLQWVREHHCPWDEGTSDHAAAAGHLEVLRWAREHHCPWSRSTCHRAAMGGHLEVLQWAREHNCPWDAGQCASVADEQGHAEVAQWVRAPAP
;
A
#
# COMPACT_ATOMS: atom_id res chain seq x y z
N MET A 1 -13.93 -24.62 -0.25
CA MET A 1 -13.62 -23.29 0.35
C MET A 1 -12.34 -23.43 1.15
N THR A 2 -11.36 -22.59 0.98
CA THR A 2 -10.06 -22.69 1.65
C THR A 2 -10.03 -21.81 2.91
N CYS A 3 -9.15 -22.13 3.88
CA CYS A 3 -8.92 -21.26 5.05
C CYS A 3 -8.62 -19.82 4.65
N LEU A 4 -7.86 -19.62 3.57
CA LEU A 4 -7.52 -18.33 3.01
C LEU A 4 -8.76 -17.53 2.55
N SER A 5 -9.69 -18.17 1.82
CA SER A 5 -10.93 -17.51 1.36
C SER A 5 -11.83 -17.13 2.53
N ALA A 6 -11.95 -17.99 3.55
CA ALA A 6 -12.71 -17.71 4.75
C ALA A 6 -12.13 -16.52 5.53
N ALA A 7 -10.81 -16.48 5.67
CA ALA A 7 -10.10 -15.40 6.35
C ALA A 7 -10.26 -14.06 5.60
N ARG A 8 -10.07 -14.07 4.27
CA ARG A 8 -10.22 -12.87 3.43
C ARG A 8 -11.61 -12.24 3.50
N SER A 9 -12.63 -13.08 3.66
CA SER A 9 -14.04 -12.63 3.70
C SER A 9 -14.58 -12.45 5.14
N GLY A 10 -13.74 -12.58 6.15
CA GLY A 10 -14.13 -12.39 7.55
C GLY A 10 -15.03 -13.49 8.14
N HIS A 11 -15.12 -14.63 7.48
CA HIS A 11 -16.02 -15.71 7.89
C HIS A 11 -15.40 -16.58 8.98
N LEU A 12 -15.38 -16.08 10.23
CA LEU A 12 -14.73 -16.73 11.37
C LEU A 12 -15.24 -18.16 11.61
N GLU A 13 -16.54 -18.38 11.60
CA GLU A 13 -17.12 -19.71 11.85
C GLU A 13 -16.77 -20.71 10.75
N VAL A 14 -16.67 -20.23 9.51
CA VAL A 14 -16.20 -21.08 8.38
C VAL A 14 -14.71 -21.42 8.55
N LEU A 15 -13.90 -20.45 8.99
CA LEU A 15 -12.49 -20.70 9.26
C LEU A 15 -12.31 -21.71 10.40
N LYS A 16 -13.05 -21.57 11.49
CA LYS A 16 -13.07 -22.53 12.61
C LYS A 16 -13.41 -23.95 12.14
N TRP A 17 -14.51 -24.05 11.41
CA TRP A 17 -14.96 -25.33 10.83
C TRP A 17 -13.88 -25.93 9.90
N ALA A 18 -13.30 -25.14 9.01
CA ALA A 18 -12.26 -25.60 8.10
C ALA A 18 -11.03 -26.14 8.85
N ARG A 19 -10.62 -25.47 9.94
CA ARG A 19 -9.51 -25.91 10.77
C ARG A 19 -9.79 -27.22 11.53
N GLN A 20 -11.02 -27.43 11.98
CA GLN A 20 -11.45 -28.70 12.58
C GLN A 20 -11.40 -29.86 11.59
N HIS A 21 -11.42 -29.57 10.27
CA HIS A 21 -11.32 -30.55 9.17
C HIS A 21 -9.95 -30.49 8.47
N ASP A 22 -8.88 -30.20 9.23
CA ASP A 22 -7.48 -30.21 8.79
C ASP A 22 -7.17 -29.32 7.57
N CYS A 23 -7.97 -28.29 7.29
CA CYS A 23 -7.66 -27.33 6.24
C CYS A 23 -6.33 -26.62 6.56
N PRO A 24 -5.31 -26.70 5.69
CA PRO A 24 -4.04 -26.05 5.94
C PRO A 24 -4.19 -24.52 5.91
N TRP A 25 -3.39 -23.83 6.74
CA TRP A 25 -3.23 -22.39 6.70
C TRP A 25 -1.75 -22.00 6.68
N SER A 26 -1.46 -20.76 6.31
CA SER A 26 -0.13 -20.17 6.25
C SER A 26 -0.18 -18.73 6.73
N SER A 27 0.95 -18.02 6.73
CA SER A 27 0.99 -16.59 7.01
C SER A 27 0.05 -15.77 6.11
N SER A 28 -0.19 -16.24 4.88
CA SER A 28 -1.18 -15.61 3.99
C SER A 28 -2.61 -15.60 4.58
N THR A 29 -2.97 -16.56 5.44
CA THR A 29 -4.30 -16.55 6.10
C THR A 29 -4.45 -15.33 7.00
N CYS A 30 -3.45 -15.02 7.83
CA CYS A 30 -3.43 -13.82 8.66
C CYS A 30 -3.33 -12.55 7.80
N ALA A 31 -2.49 -12.55 6.78
CA ALA A 31 -2.31 -11.42 5.87
C ALA A 31 -3.61 -11.05 5.15
N PHE A 32 -4.37 -12.01 4.64
CA PHE A 32 -5.65 -11.74 3.98
C PHE A 32 -6.78 -11.38 4.96
N ALA A 33 -6.77 -11.90 6.20
CA ALA A 33 -7.66 -11.41 7.23
C ALA A 33 -7.37 -9.93 7.54
N ALA A 34 -6.10 -9.57 7.62
CA ALA A 34 -5.65 -8.19 7.83
C ALA A 34 -6.02 -7.27 6.66
N ALA A 35 -5.87 -7.74 5.40
CA ALA A 35 -6.28 -7.00 4.20
C ALA A 35 -7.78 -6.67 4.16
N GLY A 36 -8.60 -7.53 4.75
CA GLY A 36 -10.06 -7.33 4.85
C GLY A 36 -10.51 -6.61 6.11
N GLY A 37 -9.61 -6.21 7.02
CA GLY A 37 -9.95 -5.57 8.28
C GLY A 37 -10.60 -6.51 9.31
N HIS A 38 -10.39 -7.81 9.17
CA HIS A 38 -11.09 -8.80 9.98
C HIS A 38 -10.34 -9.12 11.28
N LEU A 39 -10.33 -8.16 12.21
CA LEU A 39 -9.59 -8.24 13.47
C LEU A 39 -9.91 -9.50 14.29
N GLU A 40 -11.17 -9.88 14.40
CA GLU A 40 -11.58 -11.06 15.18
C GLU A 40 -11.10 -12.37 14.54
N VAL A 41 -11.03 -12.42 13.20
CA VAL A 41 -10.44 -13.57 12.48
C VAL A 41 -8.93 -13.63 12.76
N LEU A 42 -8.25 -12.49 12.72
CA LEU A 42 -6.81 -12.41 12.98
C LEU A 42 -6.49 -12.80 14.43
N LYS A 43 -7.23 -12.29 15.41
CA LYS A 43 -7.11 -12.66 16.83
C LYS A 43 -7.24 -14.17 17.03
N TRP A 44 -8.35 -14.72 16.53
CA TRP A 44 -8.60 -16.15 16.63
C TRP A 44 -7.49 -16.98 15.96
N ALA A 45 -7.02 -16.58 14.79
CA ALA A 45 -5.94 -17.27 14.10
C ALA A 45 -4.66 -17.29 14.95
N ARG A 46 -4.31 -16.19 15.60
CA ARG A 46 -3.13 -16.10 16.47
C ARG A 46 -3.26 -16.91 17.76
N GLU A 47 -4.43 -16.90 18.39
CA GLU A 47 -4.72 -17.77 19.55
C GLU A 47 -4.56 -19.26 19.24
N HIS A 48 -4.79 -19.65 17.97
CA HIS A 48 -4.64 -21.03 17.49
C HIS A 48 -3.31 -21.27 16.72
N HIS A 49 -2.28 -20.48 17.03
CA HIS A 49 -0.93 -20.60 16.47
C HIS A 49 -0.85 -20.42 14.95
N GLY A 50 -1.80 -19.68 14.34
CA GLY A 50 -1.72 -19.28 12.92
C GLY A 50 -0.44 -18.47 12.68
N PRO A 51 0.40 -18.85 11.70
CA PRO A 51 1.61 -18.11 11.40
C PRO A 51 1.28 -16.74 10.81
N TRP A 52 2.14 -15.76 11.05
CA TRP A 52 2.11 -14.46 10.40
C TRP A 52 3.54 -13.96 10.12
N ASP A 53 3.64 -12.93 9.29
CA ASP A 53 4.87 -12.21 8.95
C ASP A 53 4.56 -10.74 8.67
N SER A 54 5.53 -9.95 8.19
CA SER A 54 5.35 -8.52 7.86
C SER A 54 4.23 -8.27 6.84
N ALA A 55 3.87 -9.29 6.04
CA ALA A 55 2.74 -9.20 5.11
C ALA A 55 1.42 -8.88 5.82
N THR A 56 1.23 -9.34 7.06
CA THR A 56 0.05 -9.00 7.85
C THR A 56 -0.05 -7.49 8.08
N CYS A 57 1.05 -6.83 8.41
CA CYS A 57 1.09 -5.38 8.62
C CYS A 57 0.90 -4.61 7.31
N PHE A 58 1.63 -4.94 6.24
CA PHE A 58 1.48 -4.17 5.01
C PHE A 58 0.12 -4.39 4.32
N PHE A 59 -0.51 -5.55 4.44
CA PHE A 59 -1.87 -5.74 3.92
C PHE A 59 -2.93 -5.03 4.77
N ALA A 60 -2.78 -4.96 6.10
CA ALA A 60 -3.63 -4.12 6.94
C ALA A 60 -3.49 -2.64 6.53
N ALA A 61 -2.27 -2.19 6.28
CA ALA A 61 -1.98 -0.84 5.83
C ALA A 61 -2.56 -0.54 4.44
N ALA A 62 -2.45 -1.48 3.50
CA ALA A 62 -3.05 -1.38 2.16
C ALA A 62 -4.57 -1.26 2.18
N GLY A 63 -5.23 -1.90 3.15
CA GLY A 63 -6.68 -1.83 3.34
C GLY A 63 -7.15 -0.65 4.21
N GLY A 64 -6.24 0.12 4.79
CA GLY A 64 -6.57 1.24 5.69
C GLY A 64 -7.05 0.81 7.08
N HIS A 65 -6.79 -0.43 7.47
CA HIS A 65 -7.28 -1.03 8.71
C HIS A 65 -6.36 -0.74 9.90
N LEU A 66 -6.44 0.48 10.41
CA LEU A 66 -5.55 0.97 11.48
C LEU A 66 -5.69 0.18 12.79
N ASP A 67 -6.88 -0.25 13.13
CA ASP A 67 -7.17 -1.07 14.32
C ASP A 67 -6.48 -2.43 14.25
N VAL A 68 -6.54 -3.09 13.08
CA VAL A 68 -5.85 -4.37 12.80
C VAL A 68 -4.34 -4.18 12.89
N LEU A 69 -3.84 -3.11 12.27
CA LEU A 69 -2.41 -2.82 12.24
C LEU A 69 -1.86 -2.53 13.64
N ARG A 70 -2.58 -1.73 14.44
CA ARG A 70 -2.24 -1.46 15.85
C ARG A 70 -2.16 -2.76 16.66
N TRP A 71 -3.22 -3.55 16.58
CA TRP A 71 -3.27 -4.82 17.29
C TRP A 71 -2.13 -5.76 16.89
N ALA A 72 -1.86 -5.87 15.59
CA ALA A 72 -0.77 -6.72 15.08
C ALA A 72 0.59 -6.29 15.63
N ARG A 73 0.88 -4.99 15.67
CA ARG A 73 2.13 -4.44 16.22
C ARG A 73 2.27 -4.67 17.72
N GLU A 74 1.20 -4.45 18.50
CA GLU A 74 1.16 -4.70 19.94
C GLU A 74 1.44 -6.18 20.28
N HIS A 75 1.10 -7.10 19.34
CA HIS A 75 1.32 -8.54 19.51
C HIS A 75 2.57 -9.06 18.79
N GLY A 76 3.49 -8.16 18.42
CA GLY A 76 4.82 -8.53 17.91
C GLY A 76 4.86 -8.93 16.44
N CYS A 77 3.91 -8.50 15.61
CA CYS A 77 4.04 -8.63 14.17
C CYS A 77 5.09 -7.65 13.64
N ASP A 78 6.05 -8.11 12.86
CA ASP A 78 7.05 -7.25 12.24
C ASP A 78 6.44 -6.41 11.11
N TRP A 79 7.10 -5.30 10.79
CA TRP A 79 6.84 -4.49 9.61
C TRP A 79 8.13 -3.99 8.97
N ASP A 80 8.04 -3.53 7.75
CA ASP A 80 9.13 -3.03 6.93
C ASP A 80 8.66 -1.82 6.12
N GLU A 81 9.50 -1.31 5.21
CA GLU A 81 9.21 -0.18 4.32
C GLU A 81 7.97 -0.41 3.45
N LEU A 82 7.63 -1.66 3.15
CA LEU A 82 6.43 -2.00 2.38
C LEU A 82 5.15 -1.58 3.12
N THR A 83 5.15 -1.57 4.45
CA THR A 83 3.99 -1.11 5.24
C THR A 83 3.65 0.35 4.92
N CYS A 84 4.66 1.24 4.86
CA CYS A 84 4.48 2.62 4.44
C CYS A 84 4.08 2.72 2.96
N ALA A 85 4.73 1.96 2.08
CA ALA A 85 4.45 1.97 0.65
C ALA A 85 3.01 1.54 0.33
N TYR A 86 2.53 0.49 0.97
CA TYR A 86 1.17 0.00 0.78
C TYR A 86 0.11 0.92 1.41
N ALA A 87 0.37 1.53 2.57
CA ALA A 87 -0.50 2.58 3.12
C ALA A 87 -0.63 3.75 2.14
N ALA A 88 0.50 4.17 1.55
CA ALA A 88 0.55 5.26 0.57
C ALA A 88 -0.17 4.89 -0.73
N GLY A 89 0.01 3.68 -1.24
CA GLY A 89 -0.66 3.16 -2.42
C GLY A 89 -2.17 2.96 -2.24
N GLY A 90 -2.63 2.71 -1.02
CA GLY A 90 -4.05 2.66 -0.66
C GLY A 90 -4.67 4.04 -0.41
N GLY A 91 -3.89 5.12 -0.37
CA GLY A 91 -4.35 6.46 -0.07
C GLY A 91 -4.68 6.69 1.41
N HIS A 92 -4.20 5.84 2.30
CA HIS A 92 -4.55 5.82 3.71
C HIS A 92 -3.61 6.71 4.52
N LEU A 93 -3.81 8.04 4.44
CA LEU A 93 -2.95 9.04 5.07
C LEU A 93 -2.86 8.84 6.60
N GLU A 94 -3.98 8.58 7.28
CA GLU A 94 -3.98 8.36 8.73
C GLU A 94 -3.12 7.14 9.12
N VAL A 95 -3.21 6.05 8.35
CA VAL A 95 -2.38 4.86 8.56
C VAL A 95 -0.91 5.19 8.35
N LEU A 96 -0.58 5.90 7.26
CA LEU A 96 0.80 6.29 6.96
C LEU A 96 1.38 7.20 8.06
N GLN A 97 0.59 8.15 8.57
CA GLN A 97 0.97 9.00 9.68
C GLN A 97 1.29 8.18 10.93
N TRP A 98 0.36 7.31 11.31
CA TRP A 98 0.51 6.48 12.49
C TRP A 98 1.75 5.56 12.41
N VAL A 99 1.98 4.87 11.29
CA VAL A 99 3.15 3.98 11.16
C VAL A 99 4.46 4.77 11.23
N ARG A 100 4.50 5.99 10.70
CA ARG A 100 5.67 6.86 10.77
C ARG A 100 5.94 7.40 12.18
N GLU A 101 4.90 7.77 12.93
CA GLU A 101 5.01 8.13 14.35
C GLU A 101 5.57 6.98 15.19
N HIS A 102 5.33 5.72 14.77
CA HIS A 102 5.85 4.52 15.44
C HIS A 102 7.13 3.97 14.78
N HIS A 103 7.85 4.83 14.04
CA HIS A 103 9.18 4.54 13.46
C HIS A 103 9.21 3.42 12.40
N CYS A 104 8.11 3.14 11.71
CA CYS A 104 8.14 2.25 10.55
C CYS A 104 9.10 2.84 9.49
N PRO A 105 10.05 2.08 8.94
CA PRO A 105 10.92 2.59 7.89
C PRO A 105 10.11 2.91 6.62
N TRP A 106 10.64 3.80 5.82
CA TRP A 106 10.16 4.09 4.48
C TRP A 106 11.30 4.42 3.52
N ASP A 107 11.03 4.31 2.23
CA ASP A 107 11.94 4.63 1.13
C ASP A 107 11.19 5.32 -0.01
N GLU A 108 11.81 5.45 -1.18
CA GLU A 108 11.17 5.99 -2.38
C GLU A 108 9.94 5.20 -2.84
N GLY A 109 9.82 3.91 -2.45
CA GLY A 109 8.64 3.09 -2.71
C GLY A 109 7.36 3.70 -2.16
N THR A 110 7.42 4.39 -1.03
CA THR A 110 6.26 5.11 -0.45
C THR A 110 5.76 6.21 -1.39
N SER A 111 6.67 7.05 -1.92
CA SER A 111 6.32 8.09 -2.89
C SER A 111 5.86 7.50 -4.23
N ASP A 112 6.49 6.41 -4.66
CA ASP A 112 6.19 5.72 -5.92
C ASP A 112 4.79 5.10 -5.91
N HIS A 113 4.38 4.45 -4.81
CA HIS A 113 3.06 3.86 -4.66
C HIS A 113 1.96 4.92 -4.58
N ALA A 114 2.19 6.01 -3.82
CA ALA A 114 1.25 7.14 -3.78
C ALA A 114 1.06 7.75 -5.17
N ALA A 115 2.15 7.95 -5.92
CA ALA A 115 2.12 8.51 -7.26
C ALA A 115 1.45 7.57 -8.27
N ALA A 116 1.72 6.26 -8.20
CA ALA A 116 1.12 5.26 -9.07
C ALA A 116 -0.41 5.15 -8.92
N ALA A 117 -0.92 5.42 -7.72
CA ALA A 117 -2.34 5.36 -7.41
C ALA A 117 -3.05 6.74 -7.42
N GLY A 118 -2.33 7.83 -7.68
CA GLY A 118 -2.90 9.17 -7.79
C GLY A 118 -3.19 9.86 -6.47
N HIS A 119 -2.62 9.38 -5.37
CA HIS A 119 -2.89 9.91 -4.03
C HIS A 119 -2.02 11.14 -3.72
N LEU A 120 -2.40 12.28 -4.31
CA LEU A 120 -1.64 13.54 -4.21
C LEU A 120 -1.46 14.02 -2.76
N GLU A 121 -2.50 13.95 -1.94
CA GLU A 121 -2.40 14.39 -0.53
C GLU A 121 -1.40 13.55 0.26
N VAL A 122 -1.40 12.22 0.04
CA VAL A 122 -0.43 11.32 0.65
C VAL A 122 0.98 11.65 0.20
N LEU A 123 1.17 11.88 -1.10
CA LEU A 123 2.48 12.25 -1.66
C LEU A 123 2.98 13.60 -1.12
N ARG A 124 2.09 14.60 -1.00
CA ARG A 124 2.41 15.90 -0.40
C ARG A 124 2.90 15.73 1.04
N TRP A 125 2.10 15.05 1.86
CA TRP A 125 2.45 14.80 3.25
C TRP A 125 3.79 14.05 3.37
N ALA A 126 3.99 13.00 2.58
CA ALA A 126 5.24 12.24 2.58
C ALA A 126 6.45 13.13 2.27
N ARG A 127 6.35 14.04 1.29
CA ARG A 127 7.42 14.97 0.94
C ARG A 127 7.69 16.02 2.02
N GLU A 128 6.66 16.56 2.66
CA GLU A 128 6.80 17.49 3.79
C GLU A 128 7.55 16.84 4.97
N HIS A 129 7.43 15.51 5.10
CA HIS A 129 8.13 14.71 6.12
C HIS A 129 9.40 14.03 5.61
N HIS A 130 9.97 14.54 4.50
CA HIS A 130 11.27 14.12 3.93
C HIS A 130 11.31 12.68 3.39
N CYS A 131 10.17 12.10 3.00
CA CYS A 131 10.17 10.83 2.26
C CYS A 131 10.98 10.99 0.97
N PRO A 132 11.92 10.10 0.65
CA PRO A 132 12.63 10.18 -0.61
C PRO A 132 11.69 9.94 -1.80
N TRP A 133 12.06 10.48 -2.92
CA TRP A 133 11.47 10.20 -4.22
C TRP A 133 12.54 10.18 -5.33
N SER A 134 12.21 9.61 -6.48
CA SER A 134 13.14 9.48 -7.59
C SER A 134 12.42 9.75 -8.92
N ARG A 135 13.14 9.56 -10.03
CA ARG A 135 12.51 9.61 -11.37
C ARG A 135 11.39 8.56 -11.53
N SER A 136 11.44 7.49 -10.74
CA SER A 136 10.40 6.46 -10.72
C SER A 136 9.05 7.05 -10.29
N THR A 137 9.04 7.99 -9.36
CA THR A 137 7.81 8.62 -8.86
C THR A 137 7.03 9.31 -9.99
N CYS A 138 7.72 10.13 -10.82
CA CYS A 138 7.09 10.76 -11.99
C CYS A 138 6.67 9.72 -13.05
N HIS A 139 7.51 8.70 -13.28
CA HIS A 139 7.19 7.62 -14.21
C HIS A 139 5.93 6.85 -13.78
N ARG A 140 5.80 6.54 -12.47
CA ARG A 140 4.64 5.88 -11.88
C ARG A 140 3.36 6.72 -12.00
N ALA A 141 3.45 8.05 -11.76
CA ALA A 141 2.32 8.95 -11.96
C ALA A 141 1.87 8.97 -13.43
N ALA A 142 2.82 9.01 -14.37
CA ALA A 142 2.53 8.98 -15.81
C ALA A 142 1.90 7.64 -16.24
N MET A 143 2.42 6.51 -15.73
CA MET A 143 1.89 5.17 -15.96
C MET A 143 0.46 5.00 -15.43
N GLY A 144 0.13 5.61 -14.29
CA GLY A 144 -1.21 5.60 -13.70
C GLY A 144 -2.17 6.64 -14.30
N GLY A 145 -1.71 7.52 -15.21
CA GLY A 145 -2.54 8.58 -15.80
C GLY A 145 -2.84 9.75 -14.87
N HIS A 146 -2.06 9.92 -13.81
CA HIS A 146 -2.33 10.89 -12.75
C HIS A 146 -1.65 12.24 -13.05
N LEU A 147 -2.26 13.02 -13.95
CA LEU A 147 -1.71 14.30 -14.44
C LEU A 147 -1.44 15.29 -13.29
N GLU A 148 -2.38 15.45 -12.36
CA GLU A 148 -2.24 16.39 -11.24
C GLU A 148 -1.04 16.02 -10.34
N VAL A 149 -0.86 14.73 -10.07
CA VAL A 149 0.31 14.22 -9.30
C VAL A 149 1.60 14.52 -10.05
N LEU A 150 1.64 14.26 -11.37
CA LEU A 150 2.83 14.51 -12.19
C LEU A 150 3.16 16.01 -12.27
N GLN A 151 2.16 16.87 -12.43
CA GLN A 151 2.33 18.32 -12.43
C GLN A 151 2.91 18.79 -11.11
N TRP A 152 2.28 18.42 -10.00
CA TRP A 152 2.74 18.79 -8.67
C TRP A 152 4.17 18.31 -8.40
N ALA A 153 4.48 17.05 -8.74
CA ALA A 153 5.83 16.49 -8.56
C ALA A 153 6.88 17.31 -9.33
N ARG A 154 6.56 17.75 -10.55
CA ARG A 154 7.45 18.58 -11.36
C ARG A 154 7.65 19.98 -10.78
N GLU A 155 6.60 20.64 -10.32
CA GLU A 155 6.66 21.94 -9.64
C GLU A 155 7.56 21.89 -8.39
N HIS A 156 7.65 20.70 -7.75
CA HIS A 156 8.45 20.48 -6.55
C HIS A 156 9.80 19.78 -6.82
N ASN A 157 10.30 19.88 -8.06
CA ASN A 157 11.61 19.40 -8.50
C ASN A 157 11.83 17.87 -8.37
N CYS A 158 10.78 17.07 -8.52
CA CYS A 158 10.95 15.61 -8.65
C CYS A 158 11.78 15.31 -9.90
N PRO A 159 12.84 14.49 -9.79
CA PRO A 159 13.57 14.04 -10.99
C PRO A 159 12.62 13.31 -11.94
N TRP A 160 12.77 13.53 -13.24
CA TRP A 160 11.97 12.83 -14.25
C TRP A 160 12.71 12.62 -15.57
N ASP A 161 12.16 11.73 -16.37
CA ASP A 161 12.53 11.57 -17.78
C ASP A 161 11.26 11.78 -18.62
N ALA A 162 11.19 12.92 -19.31
CA ALA A 162 10.02 13.29 -20.10
C ALA A 162 9.73 12.29 -21.22
N GLY A 163 10.77 11.73 -21.85
CA GLY A 163 10.60 10.73 -22.89
C GLY A 163 9.97 9.44 -22.37
N GLN A 164 10.47 8.94 -21.24
CA GLN A 164 9.92 7.75 -20.61
C GLN A 164 8.50 7.98 -20.06
N CYS A 165 8.24 9.14 -19.46
CA CYS A 165 6.90 9.47 -18.97
C CYS A 165 5.88 9.58 -20.12
N ALA A 166 6.26 10.19 -21.24
CA ALA A 166 5.39 10.27 -22.42
C ALA A 166 5.14 8.90 -23.05
N SER A 167 6.19 8.06 -23.17
CA SER A 167 6.08 6.72 -23.75
C SER A 167 5.15 5.83 -22.93
N VAL A 168 5.36 5.77 -21.59
CA VAL A 168 4.51 4.93 -20.73
C VAL A 168 3.06 5.43 -20.68
N ALA A 169 2.84 6.74 -20.72
CA ALA A 169 1.49 7.30 -20.77
C ALA A 169 0.75 6.90 -22.05
N ASP A 170 1.43 6.92 -23.21
CA ASP A 170 0.85 6.42 -24.49
C ASP A 170 0.55 4.93 -24.43
N GLU A 171 1.50 4.12 -23.94
CA GLU A 171 1.34 2.66 -23.82
C GLU A 171 0.15 2.28 -22.94
N GLN A 172 -0.13 3.08 -21.91
CA GLN A 172 -1.26 2.87 -21.00
C GLN A 172 -2.55 3.61 -21.46
N GLY A 173 -2.50 4.37 -22.56
CA GLY A 173 -3.65 5.07 -23.10
C GLY A 173 -3.99 6.39 -22.40
N HIS A 174 -3.06 6.98 -21.66
CA HIS A 174 -3.22 8.24 -20.93
C HIS A 174 -2.83 9.44 -21.82
N ALA A 175 -3.62 9.70 -22.87
CA ALA A 175 -3.31 10.69 -23.90
C ALA A 175 -3.10 12.12 -23.35
N GLU A 176 -3.88 12.52 -22.34
CA GLU A 176 -3.77 13.84 -21.70
C GLU A 176 -2.40 14.00 -21.02
N VAL A 177 -1.95 13.00 -20.28
CA VAL A 177 -0.62 12.99 -19.65
C VAL A 177 0.47 13.05 -20.70
N ALA A 178 0.39 12.21 -21.75
CA ALA A 178 1.38 12.18 -22.82
C ALA A 178 1.46 13.52 -23.58
N GLN A 179 0.33 14.15 -23.84
CA GLN A 179 0.26 15.48 -24.47
C GLN A 179 0.88 16.55 -23.57
N TRP A 180 0.54 16.56 -22.28
CA TRP A 180 1.09 17.51 -21.33
C TRP A 180 2.61 17.39 -21.21
N VAL A 181 3.12 16.17 -21.13
CA VAL A 181 4.58 15.90 -21.02
C VAL A 181 5.34 16.42 -22.25
N ARG A 182 4.75 16.35 -23.45
CA ARG A 182 5.37 16.82 -24.70
C ARG A 182 5.20 18.31 -24.95
N ALA A 183 4.30 18.96 -24.22
CA ALA A 183 4.11 20.40 -24.38
C ALA A 183 5.41 21.15 -23.99
N PRO A 184 5.80 22.19 -24.75
CA PRO A 184 6.92 23.02 -24.34
C PRO A 184 6.64 23.60 -22.94
N ALA A 185 7.70 23.62 -22.11
CA ALA A 185 7.59 24.28 -20.80
C ALA A 185 7.18 25.76 -21.01
N PRO A 186 6.22 26.26 -20.23
CA PRO A 186 5.79 27.67 -20.31
C PRO A 186 6.91 28.65 -19.98
#